data_8a9a81b6e12599c6b8e296e3fc85654b
#
_entry.id   8a9a81b6e12599c6b8e296e3fc85654b
#
_cell.length_a   1.000
_cell.length_b   1.000
_cell.length_c   1.000
_cell.angle_alpha   90.00
_cell.angle_beta   90.00
_cell.angle_gamma   90.00
#
_symmetry.space_group_name_H-M   'P 1'
#
loop_
_entity.id
_entity.type
_entity.pdbx_description
1 polymer ?
#
loop_
_entity_poly.entity_id
_entity_poly.type
_entity_poly.pdbx_seq_one_letter_code
_entity_poly.pdbx_strand_id
1 'polypeptide(L)'
;MLSELTFEQAHAAFLQKHLESRTGERRGRLERGHREAEKLFCRKVWWEVHGNFEHLHPEYEVMDWRGLSYFCDFVWIHGPVKLVIEIKGFGPHVKDMDRQKYCNELNRETFLTAMGYQVICFAYDDVANGRNCALPCCGWC
;
A
#
# COMPACT_ATOMS: atom_id res chain seq x y z
N MET A 1 25.76 1.94 -0.36
CA MET A 1 25.92 1.30 0.95
C MET A 1 25.28 2.11 2.07
N LEU A 2 25.65 3.36 2.22
CA LEU A 2 25.01 4.20 3.26
C LEU A 2 23.50 4.34 3.04
N SER A 3 23.08 4.49 1.79
CA SER A 3 21.64 4.60 1.46
C SER A 3 20.89 3.32 1.77
N GLU A 4 21.49 2.15 1.59
CA GLU A 4 20.84 0.89 1.90
C GLU A 4 20.70 0.69 3.41
N LEU A 5 21.74 1.00 4.17
CA LEU A 5 21.66 0.94 5.61
C LEU A 5 20.59 1.90 6.15
N THR A 6 20.54 3.09 5.59
CA THR A 6 19.55 4.09 5.99
C THR A 6 18.12 3.60 5.67
N PHE A 7 17.94 3.01 4.49
CA PHE A 7 16.64 2.45 4.14
C PHE A 7 16.22 1.34 5.11
N GLU A 8 17.11 0.38 5.36
CA GLU A 8 16.79 -0.74 6.23
C GLU A 8 16.43 -0.28 7.64
N GLN A 9 17.16 0.68 8.17
CA GLN A 9 16.86 1.25 9.48
C GLN A 9 15.52 1.97 9.49
N ALA A 10 15.26 2.80 8.50
CA ALA A 10 14.01 3.55 8.39
C ALA A 10 12.82 2.62 8.18
N HIS A 11 12.97 1.60 7.35
CA HIS A 11 11.93 0.63 7.09
C HIS A 11 11.60 -0.18 8.33
N ALA A 12 12.61 -0.63 9.06
CA ALA A 12 12.41 -1.37 10.30
C ALA A 12 11.68 -0.51 11.34
N ALA A 13 12.07 0.74 11.48
CA ALA A 13 11.42 1.66 12.39
C ALA A 13 9.97 1.95 11.99
N PHE A 14 9.72 2.08 10.70
CA PHE A 14 8.39 2.28 10.16
C PHE A 14 7.45 1.11 10.50
N LEU A 15 7.89 -0.11 10.27
CA LEU A 15 7.10 -1.29 10.60
C LEU A 15 6.88 -1.42 12.10
N GLN A 16 7.93 -1.21 12.88
CA GLN A 16 7.87 -1.31 14.34
C GLN A 16 6.86 -0.32 14.92
N LYS A 17 6.88 0.91 14.44
CA LYS A 17 5.96 1.95 14.87
C LYS A 17 4.51 1.52 14.65
N HIS A 18 4.21 1.00 13.46
CA HIS A 18 2.85 0.58 13.14
C HIS A 18 2.44 -0.69 13.86
N LEU A 19 3.35 -1.63 14.06
CA LEU A 19 3.07 -2.82 14.84
C LEU A 19 2.76 -2.47 16.29
N GLU A 20 3.51 -1.57 16.88
CA GLU A 20 3.29 -1.16 18.26
C GLU A 20 1.98 -0.40 18.45
N SER A 21 1.55 0.34 17.45
CA SER A 21 0.32 1.13 17.52
C SER A 21 -0.94 0.31 17.26
N ARG A 22 -0.79 -0.95 16.88
CA ARG A 22 -1.93 -1.79 16.49
C ARG A 22 -2.07 -2.99 17.42
N THR A 23 -3.32 -3.47 17.53
CA THR A 23 -3.64 -4.68 18.30
C THR A 23 -4.61 -5.54 17.48
N GLY A 24 -4.77 -6.79 17.89
CA GLY A 24 -5.76 -7.69 17.31
C GLY A 24 -5.57 -7.92 15.82
N GLU A 25 -6.65 -7.85 15.08
CA GLU A 25 -6.65 -8.15 13.64
C GLU A 25 -5.82 -7.17 12.83
N ARG A 26 -5.81 -5.91 13.19
CA ARG A 26 -5.00 -4.92 12.48
C ARG A 26 -3.52 -5.23 12.57
N ARG A 27 -3.07 -5.64 13.75
CA ARG A 27 -1.68 -6.05 13.94
C ARG A 27 -1.38 -7.33 13.18
N GLY A 28 -2.27 -8.31 13.25
CA GLY A 28 -2.11 -9.57 12.54
C GLY A 28 -2.04 -9.39 11.03
N ARG A 29 -2.86 -8.51 10.48
CA ARG A 29 -2.83 -8.21 9.05
C ARG A 29 -1.52 -7.59 8.62
N LEU A 30 -0.97 -6.69 9.43
CA LEU A 30 0.33 -6.10 9.12
C LEU A 30 1.44 -7.14 9.18
N GLU A 31 1.41 -8.01 10.17
CA GLU A 31 2.41 -9.07 10.30
C GLU A 31 2.37 -10.03 9.10
N ARG A 32 1.18 -10.33 8.58
CA ARG A 32 1.02 -11.27 7.47
C ARG A 32 1.08 -10.62 6.10
N GLY A 33 0.68 -9.36 6.00
CA GLY A 33 0.43 -8.71 4.72
C GLY A 33 1.59 -7.93 4.15
N HIS A 34 2.44 -7.39 5.01
CA HIS A 34 3.60 -6.63 4.54
C HIS A 34 4.75 -7.59 4.23
N ARG A 35 4.80 -8.03 2.99
CA ARG A 35 5.73 -9.05 2.53
C ARG A 35 6.73 -8.48 1.53
N GLU A 36 7.29 -9.37 0.73
CA GLU A 36 8.34 -9.06 -0.24
C GLU A 36 7.94 -7.99 -1.23
N ALA A 37 6.75 -8.10 -1.80
CA ALA A 37 6.27 -7.13 -2.79
C ALA A 37 6.14 -5.73 -2.20
N GLU A 38 5.61 -5.64 -1.01
CA GLU A 38 5.40 -4.38 -0.31
C GLU A 38 6.72 -3.76 0.13
N LYS A 39 7.64 -4.58 0.63
CA LYS A 39 8.98 -4.09 0.98
C LYS A 39 9.74 -3.61 -0.24
N LEU A 40 9.59 -4.32 -1.34
CA LEU A 40 10.22 -3.96 -2.60
C LEU A 40 9.70 -2.61 -3.10
N PHE A 41 8.39 -2.39 -3.00
CA PHE A 41 7.80 -1.09 -3.31
C PHE A 41 8.38 0.01 -2.43
N CYS A 42 8.48 -0.23 -1.13
CA CYS A 42 9.07 0.74 -0.20
C CYS A 42 10.47 1.13 -0.62
N ARG A 43 11.27 0.15 -1.01
CA ARG A 43 12.68 0.39 -1.35
C ARG A 43 12.85 1.04 -2.71
N LYS A 44 12.19 0.50 -3.74
CA LYS A 44 12.45 0.90 -5.13
C LYS A 44 11.62 2.08 -5.59
N VAL A 45 10.48 2.31 -4.97
CA VAL A 45 9.58 3.38 -5.40
C VAL A 45 9.49 4.46 -4.33
N TRP A 46 8.98 4.12 -3.14
CA TRP A 46 8.69 5.13 -2.14
C TRP A 46 9.94 5.82 -1.60
N TRP A 47 10.92 5.04 -1.22
CA TRP A 47 12.16 5.57 -0.67
C TRP A 47 12.90 6.47 -1.66
N GLU A 48 12.91 6.08 -2.92
CA GLU A 48 13.59 6.87 -3.96
C GLU A 48 12.95 8.25 -4.15
N VAL A 49 11.65 8.36 -3.92
CA VAL A 49 10.92 9.61 -4.10
C VAL A 49 10.91 10.44 -2.84
N HIS A 50 10.63 9.84 -1.70
CA HIS A 50 10.38 10.56 -0.46
C HIS A 50 11.54 10.55 0.53
N GLY A 51 12.35 9.50 0.56
CA GLY A 51 13.45 9.38 1.52
C GLY A 51 13.03 9.21 2.97
N ASN A 52 11.74 8.99 3.22
CA ASN A 52 11.19 8.72 4.54
C ASN A 52 9.84 8.02 4.39
N PHE A 53 9.26 7.61 5.51
CA PHE A 53 7.95 6.94 5.52
C PHE A 53 6.90 7.75 6.29
N GLU A 54 7.06 9.05 6.35
CA GLU A 54 6.12 9.91 7.06
C GLU A 54 4.76 9.90 6.38
N HIS A 55 3.71 9.80 7.20
CA HIS A 55 2.31 9.80 6.75
C HIS A 55 1.91 8.57 5.92
N LEU A 56 2.79 7.58 5.79
CA LEU A 56 2.49 6.35 5.07
C LEU A 56 2.04 5.29 6.08
N HIS A 57 0.93 4.61 5.76
CA HIS A 57 0.35 3.57 6.60
C HIS A 57 0.32 2.25 5.84
N PRO A 58 1.04 1.22 6.30
CA PRO A 58 1.01 -0.10 5.63
C PRO A 58 -0.21 -0.88 6.09
N GLU A 59 -0.75 -1.73 5.23
CA GLU A 59 -1.91 -2.57 5.54
C GLU A 59 -2.97 -1.79 6.31
N TYR A 60 -3.51 -0.77 5.67
CA TYR A 60 -4.43 0.17 6.30
C TYR A 60 -5.87 -0.29 6.14
N GLU A 61 -6.58 -0.36 7.25
CA GLU A 61 -7.97 -0.79 7.24
C GLU A 61 -8.91 0.36 6.85
N VAL A 62 -9.78 0.08 5.89
CA VAL A 62 -10.88 0.96 5.52
C VAL A 62 -12.17 0.15 5.62
N MET A 63 -13.17 0.71 6.27
CA MET A 63 -14.46 0.05 6.45
C MET A 63 -15.49 0.73 5.56
N ASP A 64 -16.22 -0.05 4.76
CA ASP A 64 -17.23 0.49 3.87
C ASP A 64 -18.58 0.70 4.59
N TRP A 65 -19.58 1.16 3.84
CA TRP A 65 -20.91 1.45 4.39
C TRP A 65 -21.62 0.19 4.92
N ARG A 66 -21.18 -0.99 4.48
CA ARG A 66 -21.77 -2.26 4.93
C ARG A 66 -21.08 -2.80 6.19
N GLY A 67 -20.03 -2.13 6.64
CA GLY A 67 -19.21 -2.60 7.75
C GLY A 67 -18.17 -3.64 7.36
N LEU A 68 -17.93 -3.83 6.06
CA LEU A 68 -16.88 -4.71 5.58
C LEU A 68 -15.56 -4.00 5.56
N SER A 69 -14.54 -4.65 6.10
CA SER A 69 -13.19 -4.10 6.16
C SER A 69 -12.38 -4.48 4.92
N TYR A 70 -11.65 -3.49 4.40
CA TYR A 70 -10.66 -3.70 3.36
C TYR A 70 -9.31 -3.29 3.91
N PHE A 71 -8.27 -4.03 3.58
CA PHE A 71 -6.91 -3.67 3.95
C PHE A 71 -6.17 -3.27 2.70
N CYS A 72 -5.81 -2.00 2.63
CA CYS A 72 -5.05 -1.44 1.51
C CYS A 72 -3.57 -1.67 1.76
N ASP A 73 -2.81 -2.01 0.72
CA ASP A 73 -1.38 -2.27 0.87
C ASP A 73 -0.69 -1.09 1.53
N PHE A 74 -0.98 0.12 1.05
CA PHE A 74 -0.50 1.36 1.66
C PHE A 74 -1.54 2.45 1.52
N VAL A 75 -1.60 3.34 2.51
CA VAL A 75 -2.35 4.59 2.41
C VAL A 75 -1.44 5.73 2.85
N TRP A 76 -1.35 6.76 2.04
CA TRP A 76 -0.61 7.97 2.36
C TRP A 76 -1.59 9.11 2.60
N ILE A 77 -1.52 9.67 3.80
CA ILE A 77 -2.41 10.75 4.20
C ILE A 77 -1.54 11.95 4.58
N HIS A 78 -1.56 12.97 3.74
CA HIS A 78 -0.77 14.16 3.97
C HIS A 78 -1.59 15.38 3.59
N GLY A 79 -2.01 16.15 4.60
CA GLY A 79 -2.90 17.29 4.38
C GLY A 79 -4.21 16.83 3.75
N PRO A 80 -4.66 17.46 2.66
CA PRO A 80 -5.89 17.06 1.99
C PRO A 80 -5.73 15.83 1.09
N VAL A 81 -4.50 15.35 0.90
CA VAL A 81 -4.24 14.22 0.01
C VAL A 81 -4.45 12.91 0.73
N LYS A 82 -5.26 12.03 0.14
CA LYS A 82 -5.52 10.66 0.61
C LYS A 82 -5.27 9.72 -0.56
N LEU A 83 -4.16 9.01 -0.50
CA LEU A 83 -3.72 8.16 -1.59
C LEU A 83 -3.68 6.70 -1.15
N VAL A 84 -4.40 5.86 -1.87
CA VAL A 84 -4.34 4.40 -1.69
C VAL A 84 -3.39 3.84 -2.75
N ILE A 85 -2.44 3.04 -2.31
CA ILE A 85 -1.47 2.40 -3.19
C ILE A 85 -1.63 0.90 -3.06
N GLU A 86 -1.80 0.24 -4.21
CA GLU A 86 -1.95 -1.21 -4.27
C GLU A 86 -0.90 -1.80 -5.20
N ILE A 87 -0.26 -2.89 -4.78
CA ILE A 87 0.69 -3.60 -5.62
C ILE A 87 0.00 -4.87 -6.10
N LYS A 88 -0.21 -4.99 -7.40
CA LYS A 88 -0.95 -6.10 -8.00
C LYS A 88 -0.01 -7.05 -8.73
N GLY A 89 -0.03 -8.32 -8.33
CA GLY A 89 0.68 -9.37 -9.05
C GLY A 89 -0.20 -9.96 -10.15
N PHE A 90 0.41 -10.41 -11.22
CA PHE A 90 -0.28 -11.20 -12.23
C PHE A 90 -0.21 -12.66 -11.80
N GLY A 91 -1.34 -13.25 -11.53
CA GLY A 91 -1.37 -14.62 -11.07
C GLY A 91 -2.72 -15.27 -11.33
N PRO A 92 -2.92 -16.47 -10.80
CA PRO A 92 -4.19 -17.19 -10.96
C PRO A 92 -5.41 -16.38 -10.54
N HIS A 93 -5.25 -15.45 -9.62
CA HIS A 93 -6.34 -14.62 -9.13
C HIS A 93 -7.09 -13.87 -10.22
N VAL A 94 -6.36 -13.42 -11.25
CA VAL A 94 -6.97 -12.67 -12.35
C VAL A 94 -7.87 -13.57 -13.18
N LYS A 95 -7.46 -14.83 -13.36
CA LYS A 95 -8.21 -15.80 -14.15
C LYS A 95 -9.33 -16.44 -13.36
N ASP A 96 -9.11 -16.65 -12.06
CA ASP A 96 -10.02 -17.38 -11.19
C ASP A 96 -10.91 -16.48 -10.35
N MET A 97 -10.93 -15.19 -10.66
CA MET A 97 -11.79 -14.25 -9.96
C MET A 97 -13.24 -14.58 -10.23
N ASP A 98 -13.96 -14.99 -9.20
CA ASP A 98 -15.37 -15.26 -9.33
C ASP A 98 -16.17 -13.95 -9.35
N ARG A 99 -17.44 -14.07 -9.65
CA ARG A 99 -18.36 -12.94 -9.80
C ARG A 99 -18.44 -12.10 -8.52
N GLN A 100 -18.45 -12.77 -7.37
CA GLN A 100 -18.56 -12.11 -6.07
C GLN A 100 -17.31 -11.25 -5.79
N LYS A 101 -16.14 -11.80 -6.05
CA LYS A 101 -14.88 -11.07 -5.86
C LYS A 101 -14.78 -9.88 -6.79
N TYR A 102 -15.20 -10.06 -8.03
CA TYR A 102 -15.22 -8.97 -9.00
C TYR A 102 -16.09 -7.82 -8.52
N CYS A 103 -17.31 -8.12 -8.08
CA CYS A 103 -18.22 -7.11 -7.55
C CYS A 103 -17.66 -6.42 -6.31
N ASN A 104 -17.04 -7.19 -5.42
CA ASN A 104 -16.44 -6.63 -4.21
C ASN A 104 -15.29 -5.67 -4.54
N GLU A 105 -14.47 -5.99 -5.52
CA GLU A 105 -13.38 -5.11 -5.92
C GLU A 105 -13.91 -3.80 -6.51
N LEU A 106 -14.93 -3.86 -7.35
CA LEU A 106 -15.55 -2.67 -7.91
C LEU A 106 -16.17 -1.80 -6.82
N ASN A 107 -16.87 -2.42 -5.88
CA ASN A 107 -17.50 -1.71 -4.76
C ASN A 107 -16.47 -1.04 -3.88
N ARG A 108 -15.37 -1.72 -3.61
CA ARG A 108 -14.27 -1.18 -2.82
C ARG A 108 -13.68 0.06 -3.49
N GLU A 109 -13.37 -0.04 -4.77
CA GLU A 109 -12.77 1.06 -5.50
C GLU A 109 -13.70 2.26 -5.58
N THR A 110 -14.98 2.01 -5.84
CA THR A 110 -16.02 3.04 -5.87
C THR A 110 -16.12 3.73 -4.51
N PHE A 111 -16.14 2.95 -3.44
CA PHE A 111 -16.24 3.49 -2.09
C PHE A 111 -15.02 4.36 -1.74
N LEU A 112 -13.82 3.87 -2.03
CA LEU A 112 -12.61 4.63 -1.76
C LEU A 112 -12.60 5.96 -2.50
N THR A 113 -12.99 5.93 -3.77
CA THR A 113 -13.08 7.14 -4.58
C THR A 113 -14.10 8.11 -4.01
N ALA A 114 -15.27 7.61 -3.62
CA ALA A 114 -16.32 8.43 -3.04
C ALA A 114 -15.90 9.08 -1.72
N MET A 115 -15.03 8.41 -0.97
CA MET A 115 -14.52 8.92 0.30
C MET A 115 -13.32 9.87 0.13
N GLY A 116 -12.97 10.19 -1.08
CA GLY A 116 -11.91 11.15 -1.37
C GLY A 116 -10.51 10.55 -1.51
N TYR A 117 -10.41 9.22 -1.57
CA TYR A 117 -9.13 8.58 -1.83
C TYR A 117 -8.87 8.54 -3.33
N GLN A 118 -7.63 8.80 -3.70
CA GLN A 118 -7.14 8.45 -5.02
C GLN A 118 -6.52 7.06 -4.93
N VAL A 119 -6.83 6.21 -5.90
CA VAL A 119 -6.33 4.83 -5.90
C VAL A 119 -5.33 4.67 -7.03
N ILE A 120 -4.12 4.24 -6.69
CA ILE A 120 -3.06 3.97 -7.66
C ILE A 120 -2.65 2.52 -7.52
N CYS A 121 -2.65 1.82 -8.64
CA CYS A 121 -2.23 0.42 -8.68
C CYS A 121 -0.90 0.30 -9.43
N PHE A 122 0.04 -0.42 -8.85
CA PHE A 122 1.32 -0.73 -9.47
C PHE A 122 1.37 -2.22 -9.77
N ALA A 123 1.80 -2.56 -10.98
CA ALA A 123 2.06 -3.95 -11.29
C ALA A 123 3.35 -4.39 -10.58
N TYR A 124 3.32 -5.56 -9.97
CA TYR A 124 4.50 -6.10 -9.28
C TYR A 124 5.72 -6.13 -10.21
N ASP A 125 5.53 -6.55 -11.46
CA ASP A 125 6.63 -6.64 -12.41
C ASP A 125 7.30 -5.29 -12.64
N ASP A 126 6.53 -4.22 -12.69
CA ASP A 126 7.08 -2.88 -12.85
C ASP A 126 7.86 -2.44 -11.62
N VAL A 127 7.35 -2.75 -10.44
CA VAL A 127 8.05 -2.46 -9.19
C VAL A 127 9.36 -3.24 -9.12
N ALA A 128 9.31 -4.52 -9.43
CA ALA A 128 10.48 -5.40 -9.38
C ALA A 128 11.57 -4.97 -10.36
N ASN A 129 11.15 -4.45 -11.52
CA ASN A 129 12.08 -4.02 -12.55
C ASN A 129 12.49 -2.55 -12.44
N GLY A 130 11.96 -1.84 -11.46
CA GLY A 130 12.28 -0.44 -11.23
C GLY A 130 11.80 0.49 -12.32
N ARG A 131 10.72 0.13 -13.03
CA ARG A 131 10.21 0.94 -14.13
C ARG A 131 9.34 2.07 -13.61
N ASN A 132 9.71 3.26 -13.83
CA ASN A 132 8.93 4.53 -13.80
C ASN A 132 7.68 4.62 -12.95
N CYS A 133 7.52 3.73 -12.00
CA CYS A 133 6.33 3.67 -11.16
C CYS A 133 6.18 4.91 -10.30
N ALA A 134 7.30 5.54 -10.00
CA ALA A 134 7.32 6.68 -9.10
C ALA A 134 6.71 7.93 -9.70
N LEU A 135 6.56 7.99 -11.01
CA LEU A 135 6.15 9.20 -11.69
C LEU A 135 4.85 9.82 -11.16
N PRO A 136 3.79 9.04 -10.94
CA PRO A 136 2.56 9.63 -10.42
C PRO A 136 2.71 10.23 -9.03
N CYS A 137 3.67 9.73 -8.26
CA CYS A 137 3.88 10.20 -6.89
C CYS A 137 4.68 11.50 -6.84
N CYS A 138 5.43 11.80 -7.87
CA CYS A 138 6.30 12.98 -7.89
C CYS A 138 5.51 14.28 -7.81
N GLY A 139 4.32 14.31 -8.32
CA GLY A 139 3.47 15.50 -8.28
C GLY A 139 2.95 15.85 -6.90
N TRP A 140 3.22 15.01 -5.91
CA TRP A 140 2.70 15.19 -4.55
C TRP A 140 3.78 15.41 -3.50
N CYS A 141 4.99 15.52 -3.96
CA CYS A 141 6.14 15.80 -3.08
C CYS A 141 6.37 17.28 -2.80
#